data_e03fe4258f47a78c963b3a71e9263999
#
_entry.id   e03fe4258f47a78c963b3a71e9263999
#
_cell.length_a   1.000
_cell.length_b   1.000
_cell.length_c   1.000
_cell.angle_alpha   90.00
_cell.angle_beta   90.00
_cell.angle_gamma   90.00
#
_symmetry.space_group_name_H-M   'P 1'
#
loop_
_entity.id
_entity.type
_entity.pdbx_description
1 polymer ?
#
loop_
_entity_poly.entity_id
_entity_poly.type
_entity_poly.pdbx_seq_one_letter_code
_entity_poly.pdbx_strand_id
1 'polypeptide(L)'
;MTSQPSTSRMPVLYLSHGAPPLADDRTWTRELASWSADLPKPKNILMVSAHWEEAPLALSATTRMPLSYDFWGFPQRYYEVTYDAPVAPALAADVTKLLHAPGTPVHPAQSRGLDHGSYVPLVEVFPYADVPVLPTSLPPLHPRQPTALVPHVPPLPAHGPP
;
A
#
# COMPACT_ATOMS: atom_id res chain seq x y z
N MET A 1 22.51 -15.27 28.28
CA MET A 1 21.97 -13.98 27.87
C MET A 1 21.05 -14.25 26.68
N THR A 2 19.75 -14.43 26.94
CA THR A 2 18.75 -14.64 25.92
C THR A 2 18.33 -13.27 25.37
N SER A 3 18.80 -12.93 24.18
CA SER A 3 18.33 -11.76 23.46
C SER A 3 16.86 -11.96 23.11
N GLN A 4 16.00 -11.17 23.73
CA GLN A 4 14.58 -11.09 23.34
C GLN A 4 14.51 -10.64 21.88
N PRO A 5 13.69 -11.28 21.02
CA PRO A 5 13.51 -10.79 19.67
C PRO A 5 12.87 -9.39 19.77
N SER A 6 13.56 -8.41 19.22
CA SER A 6 13.07 -7.05 19.08
C SER A 6 11.81 -7.11 18.21
N THR A 7 10.64 -6.96 18.82
CA THR A 7 9.38 -6.71 18.10
C THR A 7 9.36 -5.26 17.60
N SER A 8 10.28 -4.95 16.66
CA SER A 8 10.27 -3.64 16.04
C SER A 8 8.98 -3.51 15.21
N ARG A 9 8.12 -2.58 15.59
CA ARG A 9 6.94 -2.23 14.76
C ARG A 9 7.42 -1.75 13.40
N MET A 10 6.76 -2.24 12.35
CA MET A 10 6.98 -1.71 11.02
C MET A 10 6.57 -0.23 10.96
N PRO A 11 7.34 0.62 10.26
CA PRO A 11 7.01 2.02 10.14
C PRO A 11 5.75 2.23 9.29
N VAL A 12 5.02 3.32 9.58
CA VAL A 12 4.03 3.89 8.68
C VAL A 12 4.73 4.94 7.84
N LEU A 13 4.60 4.81 6.52
CA LEU A 13 5.28 5.69 5.58
C LEU A 13 4.25 6.56 4.87
N TYR A 14 4.57 7.83 4.71
CA TYR A 14 3.85 8.76 3.86
C TYR A 14 4.79 9.24 2.76
N LEU A 15 4.49 8.86 1.51
CA LEU A 15 5.36 9.13 0.37
C LEU A 15 4.63 10.00 -0.64
N SER A 16 5.31 11.04 -1.12
CA SER A 16 4.89 11.76 -2.31
C SER A 16 5.42 11.01 -3.53
N HIS A 17 4.58 10.78 -4.54
CA HIS A 17 4.93 10.02 -5.74
C HIS A 17 5.01 10.88 -7.01
N GLY A 18 4.46 12.11 -6.97
CA GLY A 18 4.42 13.01 -8.13
C GLY A 18 3.68 12.42 -9.33
N ALA A 19 3.88 13.01 -10.52
CA ALA A 19 3.41 12.46 -11.77
C ALA A 19 4.36 11.36 -12.28
N PRO A 20 3.95 10.49 -13.24
CA PRO A 20 4.78 9.40 -13.76
C PRO A 20 6.21 9.77 -14.15
N PRO A 21 6.51 10.96 -14.71
CA PRO A 21 7.89 11.38 -14.99
C PRO A 21 8.82 11.49 -13.79
N LEU A 22 8.29 11.51 -12.55
CA LEU A 22 9.14 11.49 -11.36
C LEU A 22 9.99 10.22 -11.29
N ALA A 23 9.52 9.12 -11.88
CA ALA A 23 10.31 7.89 -12.02
C ALA A 23 11.60 8.06 -12.86
N ASP A 24 11.69 9.11 -13.68
CA ASP A 24 12.90 9.45 -14.46
C ASP A 24 13.84 10.40 -13.69
N ASP A 25 13.41 10.97 -12.57
CA ASP A 25 14.25 11.81 -11.72
C ASP A 25 15.24 10.96 -10.94
N ARG A 26 16.48 10.93 -11.43
CA ARG A 26 17.57 10.14 -10.85
C ARG A 26 17.93 10.56 -9.41
N THR A 27 17.64 11.78 -9.01
CA THR A 27 17.88 12.23 -7.64
C THR A 27 16.83 11.62 -6.73
N TRP A 28 15.57 11.77 -7.08
CA TRP A 28 14.46 11.20 -6.31
C TRP A 28 14.55 9.67 -6.19
N THR A 29 14.74 8.96 -7.32
CA THR A 29 14.79 7.49 -7.32
C THR A 29 15.95 6.97 -6.47
N ARG A 30 17.15 7.58 -6.62
CA ARG A 30 18.32 7.18 -5.83
C ARG A 30 18.15 7.47 -4.34
N GLU A 31 17.62 8.64 -3.98
CA GLU A 31 17.39 9.00 -2.58
C GLU A 31 16.35 8.08 -1.94
N LEU A 32 15.26 7.77 -2.64
CA LEU A 32 14.23 6.88 -2.17
C LEU A 32 14.76 5.44 -2.01
N ALA A 33 15.50 4.92 -2.99
CA ALA A 33 16.13 3.61 -2.92
C ALA A 33 17.17 3.52 -1.78
N SER A 34 17.98 4.56 -1.62
CA SER A 34 18.98 4.61 -0.54
C SER A 34 18.31 4.62 0.84
N TRP A 35 17.29 5.44 1.00
CA TRP A 35 16.54 5.52 2.26
C TRP A 35 15.82 4.21 2.58
N SER A 36 15.24 3.57 1.58
CA SER A 36 14.51 2.32 1.76
C SER A 36 15.41 1.12 2.09
N ALA A 37 16.68 1.17 1.75
CA ALA A 37 17.65 0.11 2.04
C ALA A 37 17.82 -0.16 3.55
N ASP A 38 17.55 0.85 4.38
CA ASP A 38 17.61 0.74 5.84
C ASP A 38 16.28 0.25 6.46
N LEU A 39 15.23 0.12 5.65
CA LEU A 39 13.93 -0.35 6.14
C LEU A 39 13.95 -1.88 6.30
N PRO A 40 13.41 -2.39 7.40
CA PRO A 40 13.22 -3.83 7.52
C PRO A 40 12.23 -4.30 6.43
N LYS A 41 12.52 -5.44 5.80
CA LYS A 41 11.63 -6.03 4.79
C LYS A 41 10.29 -6.41 5.44
N PRO A 42 9.16 -5.83 4.99
CA PRO A 42 7.86 -6.15 5.55
C PRO A 42 7.37 -7.51 5.06
N LYS A 43 6.50 -8.15 5.84
CA LYS A 43 5.80 -9.37 5.41
C LYS A 43 4.68 -9.06 4.41
N ASN A 44 4.04 -7.89 4.56
CA ASN A 44 2.98 -7.39 3.70
C ASN A 44 2.99 -5.86 3.73
N ILE A 45 2.44 -5.25 2.70
CA ILE A 45 2.24 -3.80 2.59
C ILE A 45 0.74 -3.52 2.47
N LEU A 46 0.20 -2.73 3.39
CA LEU A 46 -1.10 -2.10 3.23
C LEU A 46 -0.87 -0.75 2.55
N MET A 47 -1.37 -0.60 1.34
CA MET A 47 -1.17 0.58 0.52
C MET A 47 -2.45 1.41 0.44
N VAL A 48 -2.41 2.64 0.93
CA VAL A 48 -3.49 3.62 0.79
C VAL A 48 -3.09 4.60 -0.29
N SER A 49 -3.84 4.65 -1.38
CA SER A 49 -3.56 5.56 -2.50
C SER A 49 -4.54 6.72 -2.52
N ALA A 50 -4.00 7.94 -2.70
CA ALA A 50 -4.79 9.14 -2.92
C ALA A 50 -5.52 9.14 -4.29
N HIS A 51 -5.16 8.23 -5.20
CA HIS A 51 -5.82 8.05 -6.50
C HIS A 51 -7.01 7.09 -6.44
N TRP A 52 -7.31 6.58 -5.26
CA TRP A 52 -8.46 5.71 -5.08
C TRP A 52 -9.35 6.20 -3.94
N GLU A 53 -10.21 7.17 -4.25
CA GLU A 53 -11.26 7.62 -3.35
C GLU A 53 -12.54 6.83 -3.60
N GLU A 54 -12.97 6.03 -2.64
CA GLU A 54 -14.17 5.21 -2.73
C GLU A 54 -14.80 5.03 -1.34
N ALA A 55 -16.12 5.18 -1.27
CA ALA A 55 -16.92 4.94 -0.08
C ALA A 55 -18.04 3.95 -0.38
N PRO A 56 -18.27 2.97 0.49
CA PRO A 56 -17.48 2.66 1.70
C PRO A 56 -16.08 2.17 1.37
N LEU A 57 -15.22 2.04 2.40
CA LEU A 57 -13.84 1.58 2.23
C LEU A 57 -13.79 0.30 1.38
N ALA A 58 -12.95 0.32 0.37
CA ALA A 58 -12.73 -0.83 -0.51
C ALA A 58 -11.31 -1.39 -0.38
N LEU A 59 -11.18 -2.70 -0.40
CA LEU A 59 -9.92 -3.42 -0.50
C LEU A 59 -9.80 -3.99 -1.91
N SER A 60 -8.61 -3.92 -2.50
CA SER A 60 -8.35 -4.50 -3.82
C SER A 60 -8.55 -6.01 -3.85
N ALA A 61 -8.63 -6.53 -5.06
CA ALA A 61 -8.78 -7.96 -5.32
C ALA A 61 -7.70 -8.78 -4.61
N THR A 62 -8.11 -9.93 -4.11
CA THR A 62 -7.19 -10.96 -3.59
C THR A 62 -6.64 -11.85 -4.70
N THR A 63 -6.87 -11.49 -5.94
CA THR A 63 -6.31 -12.08 -7.16
C THR A 63 -5.44 -11.06 -7.86
N ARG A 64 -4.39 -11.54 -8.53
CA ARG A 64 -3.46 -10.67 -9.25
C ARG A 64 -4.18 -9.87 -10.34
N MET A 65 -4.00 -8.57 -10.31
CA MET A 65 -4.60 -7.63 -11.26
C MET A 65 -3.50 -6.83 -11.97
N PRO A 66 -3.69 -6.47 -13.26
CA PRO A 66 -2.78 -5.56 -13.95
C PRO A 66 -2.73 -4.20 -13.24
N LEU A 67 -1.62 -3.48 -13.44
CA LEU A 67 -1.49 -2.11 -12.93
C LEU A 67 -2.59 -1.21 -13.51
N SER A 68 -3.04 -0.26 -12.72
CA SER A 68 -3.96 0.78 -13.15
C SER A 68 -3.17 2.01 -13.57
N TYR A 69 -3.08 2.26 -14.88
CA TYR A 69 -2.45 3.47 -15.43
C TYR A 69 -3.48 4.60 -15.45
N ASP A 70 -3.74 5.16 -14.30
CA ASP A 70 -4.78 6.17 -14.04
C ASP A 70 -4.31 7.61 -14.39
N PHE A 71 -3.56 7.74 -15.45
CA PHE A 71 -3.04 8.99 -15.99
C PHE A 71 -3.12 8.97 -17.53
N TRP A 72 -2.97 10.14 -18.16
CA TRP A 72 -3.04 10.27 -19.62
C TRP A 72 -2.11 11.37 -20.11
N GLY A 73 -1.81 11.34 -21.43
CA GLY A 73 -1.00 12.37 -22.10
C GLY A 73 0.49 12.27 -21.85
N PHE A 74 0.97 11.17 -21.28
CA PHE A 74 2.38 10.90 -21.07
C PHE A 74 2.98 10.00 -22.19
N PRO A 75 4.31 10.02 -22.37
CA PRO A 75 5.00 9.10 -23.26
C PRO A 75 4.71 7.62 -22.98
N GLN A 76 4.70 6.81 -24.04
CA GLN A 76 4.34 5.39 -24.01
C GLN A 76 5.10 4.58 -22.94
N ARG A 77 6.37 4.87 -22.71
CA ARG A 77 7.21 4.16 -21.74
C ARG A 77 6.64 4.11 -20.31
N TYR A 78 5.82 5.09 -19.90
CA TYR A 78 5.20 5.09 -18.58
C TYR A 78 4.02 4.12 -18.45
N TYR A 79 3.43 3.71 -19.59
CA TYR A 79 2.39 2.68 -19.66
C TYR A 79 2.95 1.26 -19.81
N GLU A 80 4.28 1.13 -19.85
CA GLU A 80 5.01 -0.13 -19.99
C GLU A 80 5.67 -0.56 -18.67
N VAL A 81 5.61 0.28 -17.64
CA VAL A 81 6.08 -0.08 -16.29
C VAL A 81 5.31 -1.29 -15.80
N THR A 82 6.01 -2.25 -15.24
CA THR A 82 5.42 -3.44 -14.62
C THR A 82 5.85 -3.54 -13.16
N TYR A 83 4.92 -3.97 -12.29
CA TYR A 83 5.21 -4.28 -10.90
C TYR A 83 4.32 -5.43 -10.46
N ASP A 84 4.86 -6.64 -10.51
CA ASP A 84 4.10 -7.89 -10.35
C ASP A 84 4.16 -8.41 -8.91
N ALA A 85 3.75 -7.58 -7.95
CA ALA A 85 3.73 -7.95 -6.55
C ALA A 85 2.69 -9.04 -6.25
N PRO A 86 2.98 -9.95 -5.31
CA PRO A 86 2.00 -10.91 -4.83
C PRO A 86 0.80 -10.21 -4.19
N VAL A 87 -0.35 -10.86 -4.25
CA VAL A 87 -1.56 -10.44 -3.52
C VAL A 87 -1.47 -10.82 -2.04
N ALA A 88 -2.20 -10.11 -1.18
CA ALA A 88 -2.16 -10.29 0.27
C ALA A 88 -3.53 -10.70 0.86
N PRO A 89 -4.08 -11.90 0.52
CA PRO A 89 -5.42 -12.30 0.95
C PRO A 89 -5.54 -12.44 2.48
N ALA A 90 -4.49 -12.89 3.15
CA ALA A 90 -4.48 -12.98 4.61
C ALA A 90 -4.57 -11.58 5.25
N LEU A 91 -3.79 -10.61 4.76
CA LEU A 91 -3.88 -9.23 5.22
C LEU A 91 -5.27 -8.63 4.94
N ALA A 92 -5.88 -8.92 3.79
CA ALA A 92 -7.23 -8.46 3.48
C ALA A 92 -8.27 -8.99 4.50
N ALA A 93 -8.16 -10.27 4.88
CA ALA A 93 -9.03 -10.85 5.90
C ALA A 93 -8.83 -10.18 7.27
N ASP A 94 -7.57 -9.94 7.67
CA ASP A 94 -7.25 -9.29 8.96
C ASP A 94 -7.76 -7.83 8.98
N VAL A 95 -7.54 -7.07 7.91
CA VAL A 95 -8.03 -5.69 7.79
C VAL A 95 -9.56 -5.65 7.84
N THR A 96 -10.23 -6.54 7.09
CA THR A 96 -11.69 -6.65 7.10
C THR A 96 -12.20 -6.95 8.52
N LYS A 97 -11.60 -7.90 9.22
CA LYS A 97 -11.98 -8.25 10.60
C LYS A 97 -11.81 -7.07 11.57
N LEU A 98 -10.70 -6.36 11.46
CA LEU A 98 -10.41 -5.19 12.33
C LEU A 98 -11.42 -4.06 12.09
N LEU A 99 -11.81 -3.83 10.85
CA LEU A 99 -12.74 -2.76 10.49
C LEU A 99 -14.21 -3.13 10.74
N HIS A 100 -14.56 -4.40 10.66
CA HIS A 100 -15.92 -4.87 11.00
C HIS A 100 -16.26 -4.71 12.49
N ALA A 101 -15.30 -4.77 13.39
CA ALA A 101 -15.55 -4.63 14.81
C ALA A 101 -16.22 -3.28 15.17
N PRO A 102 -15.88 -2.14 14.55
CA PRO A 102 -16.59 -0.87 14.70
C PRO A 102 -17.80 -0.69 13.77
N GLY A 103 -18.19 -1.72 12.98
CA GLY A 103 -19.32 -1.62 12.05
C GLY A 103 -19.04 -0.87 10.75
N THR A 104 -17.77 -0.72 10.38
CA THR A 104 -17.39 -0.09 9.11
C THR A 104 -17.56 -1.09 7.97
N PRO A 105 -18.40 -0.80 6.95
CA PRO A 105 -18.51 -1.67 5.79
C PRO A 105 -17.21 -1.65 4.98
N VAL A 106 -16.75 -2.82 4.58
CA VAL A 106 -15.57 -3.00 3.72
C VAL A 106 -16.00 -3.76 2.48
N HIS A 107 -15.71 -3.19 1.31
CA HIS A 107 -16.05 -3.79 0.02
C HIS A 107 -14.84 -4.42 -0.65
N PRO A 108 -14.97 -5.64 -1.21
CA PRO A 108 -13.94 -6.19 -2.08
C PRO A 108 -14.05 -5.57 -3.48
N ALA A 109 -13.03 -4.83 -3.91
CA ALA A 109 -12.92 -4.34 -5.28
C ALA A 109 -12.26 -5.42 -6.14
N GLN A 110 -13.05 -6.08 -6.99
CA GLN A 110 -12.59 -7.30 -7.70
C GLN A 110 -11.70 -7.04 -8.91
N SER A 111 -11.57 -5.79 -9.35
CA SER A 111 -10.87 -5.43 -10.60
C SER A 111 -9.86 -4.30 -10.46
N ARG A 112 -9.57 -3.82 -9.24
CA ARG A 112 -8.63 -2.72 -9.02
C ARG A 112 -7.22 -3.24 -8.78
N GLY A 113 -6.27 -2.87 -9.68
CA GLY A 113 -4.84 -3.08 -9.48
C GLY A 113 -4.17 -1.91 -8.76
N LEU A 114 -2.84 -1.98 -8.62
CA LEU A 114 -2.04 -0.86 -8.11
C LEU A 114 -2.08 0.30 -9.11
N ASP A 115 -2.44 1.48 -8.65
CA ASP A 115 -2.35 2.72 -9.40
C ASP A 115 -0.95 3.34 -9.33
N HIS A 116 -0.70 4.41 -10.12
CA HIS A 116 0.64 5.00 -10.18
C HIS A 116 1.08 5.61 -8.83
N GLY A 117 0.16 6.07 -8.00
CA GLY A 117 0.47 6.51 -6.64
C GLY A 117 1.03 5.39 -5.76
N SER A 118 0.71 4.16 -6.10
CA SER A 118 1.18 2.96 -5.42
C SER A 118 2.45 2.39 -6.05
N TYR A 119 2.42 2.07 -7.35
CA TYR A 119 3.53 1.31 -7.95
C TYR A 119 4.78 2.15 -8.22
N VAL A 120 4.65 3.46 -8.52
CA VAL A 120 5.83 4.32 -8.77
C VAL A 120 6.80 4.33 -7.58
N PRO A 121 6.37 4.61 -6.34
CA PRO A 121 7.29 4.50 -5.21
C PRO A 121 7.71 3.05 -4.90
N LEU A 122 6.82 2.06 -5.10
CA LEU A 122 7.14 0.67 -4.79
C LEU A 122 8.24 0.08 -5.68
N VAL A 123 8.32 0.49 -6.94
CA VAL A 123 9.40 0.08 -7.87
C VAL A 123 10.78 0.46 -7.30
N GLU A 124 10.88 1.58 -6.58
CA GLU A 124 12.15 2.03 -6.00
C GLU A 124 12.39 1.45 -4.61
N VAL A 125 11.34 1.34 -3.78
CA VAL A 125 11.46 0.89 -2.38
C VAL A 125 11.59 -0.63 -2.28
N PHE A 126 10.86 -1.38 -3.10
CA PHE A 126 10.86 -2.84 -3.15
C PHE A 126 10.97 -3.35 -4.61
N PRO A 127 12.11 -3.14 -5.28
CA PRO A 127 12.26 -3.35 -6.73
C PRO A 127 12.05 -4.80 -7.18
N TYR A 128 12.17 -5.76 -6.28
CA TYR A 128 11.97 -7.17 -6.60
C TYR A 128 10.50 -7.59 -6.66
N ALA A 129 9.57 -6.70 -6.30
CA ALA A 129 8.12 -6.96 -6.24
C ALA A 129 7.77 -8.27 -5.49
N ASP A 130 8.55 -8.63 -4.47
CA ASP A 130 8.45 -9.90 -3.75
C ASP A 130 7.74 -9.78 -2.39
N VAL A 131 7.22 -8.58 -2.09
CA VAL A 131 6.41 -8.31 -0.90
C VAL A 131 4.94 -8.24 -1.31
N PRO A 132 4.04 -9.01 -0.66
CA PRO A 132 2.62 -8.92 -0.93
C PRO A 132 2.05 -7.53 -0.63
N VAL A 133 1.25 -6.99 -1.56
CA VAL A 133 0.64 -5.65 -1.44
C VAL A 133 -0.88 -5.76 -1.44
N LEU A 134 -1.51 -5.07 -0.50
CA LEU A 134 -2.96 -4.88 -0.43
C LEU A 134 -3.28 -3.40 -0.64
N PRO A 135 -3.72 -2.99 -1.83
CA PRO A 135 -4.28 -1.67 -2.03
C PRO A 135 -5.62 -1.50 -1.31
N THR A 136 -5.83 -0.32 -0.75
CA THR A 136 -7.11 0.07 -0.16
C THR A 136 -7.49 1.48 -0.59
N SER A 137 -8.80 1.71 -0.73
CA SER A 137 -9.30 3.05 -1.01
C SER A 137 -9.15 3.97 0.20
N LEU A 138 -9.18 5.26 -0.07
CA LEU A 138 -9.32 6.32 0.91
C LEU A 138 -10.77 6.82 0.85
N PRO A 139 -11.62 6.53 1.85
CA PRO A 139 -12.96 7.09 1.88
C PRO A 139 -12.91 8.62 1.96
N PRO A 140 -13.73 9.34 1.20
CA PRO A 140 -13.77 10.80 1.24
C PRO A 140 -14.08 11.25 2.67
N LEU A 141 -13.18 12.05 3.23
CA LEU A 141 -13.33 12.60 4.58
C LEU A 141 -14.36 13.73 4.54
N HIS A 142 -15.51 13.53 5.16
CA HIS A 142 -16.44 14.63 5.38
C HIS A 142 -15.85 15.60 6.41
N PRO A 143 -15.75 16.93 6.12
CA PRO A 143 -15.12 17.90 7.03
C PRO A 143 -15.74 17.97 8.44
N ARG A 144 -16.90 17.35 8.64
CA ARG A 144 -17.65 17.35 9.91
C ARG A 144 -17.66 15.98 10.63
N GLN A 145 -17.06 14.96 10.05
CA GLN A 145 -16.90 13.67 10.74
C GLN A 145 -15.49 13.60 11.30
N PRO A 146 -15.33 13.45 12.62
CA PRO A 146 -14.02 13.15 13.18
C PRO A 146 -13.50 11.88 12.51
N THR A 147 -12.24 11.88 12.15
CA THR A 147 -11.50 10.76 11.53
C THR A 147 -11.53 9.55 12.47
N ALA A 148 -12.67 8.90 12.60
CA ALA A 148 -12.85 7.74 13.47
C ALA A 148 -12.07 6.50 12.99
N LEU A 149 -11.48 6.56 11.79
CA LEU A 149 -10.68 5.45 11.23
C LEU A 149 -9.25 5.36 11.80
N VAL A 150 -8.69 6.47 12.26
CA VAL A 150 -7.27 6.48 12.67
C VAL A 150 -7.01 6.07 14.13
N PRO A 151 -7.88 6.35 15.11
CA PRO A 151 -7.58 5.99 16.50
C PRO A 151 -7.81 4.53 16.86
N HIS A 152 -8.49 3.75 16.02
CA HIS A 152 -9.01 2.43 16.41
C HIS A 152 -8.39 1.24 15.67
N VAL A 153 -7.42 1.45 14.79
CA VAL A 153 -6.66 0.34 14.23
C VAL A 153 -5.58 -0.04 15.25
N PRO A 154 -5.83 -1.04 16.08
CA PRO A 154 -4.76 -1.54 16.95
C PRO A 154 -3.63 -2.03 16.04
N PRO A 155 -2.38 -1.94 16.50
CA PRO A 155 -1.27 -2.48 15.75
C PRO A 155 -1.54 -3.95 15.45
N LEU A 156 -1.43 -4.34 14.18
CA LEU A 156 -1.50 -5.75 13.80
C LEU A 156 -0.55 -6.55 14.68
N PRO A 157 -1.00 -7.66 15.28
CA PRO A 157 -0.14 -8.48 16.09
C PRO A 157 1.06 -8.92 15.25
N ALA A 158 2.26 -8.79 15.80
CA ALA A 158 3.45 -9.36 15.20
C ALA A 158 3.28 -10.89 15.20
N HIS A 159 2.82 -11.46 14.08
CA HIS A 159 2.78 -12.90 13.92
C HIS A 159 4.22 -13.39 13.86
N GLY A 160 4.74 -13.84 15.01
CA GLY A 160 5.88 -14.73 15.06
C GLY A 160 5.47 -16.10 14.51
N PRO A 161 6.42 -16.88 13.95
CA PRO A 161 6.14 -18.27 13.59
C PRO A 161 5.74 -19.08 14.83
N PRO A 162 4.94 -20.17 14.63
CA PRO A 162 4.62 -21.10 15.70
C PRO A 162 5.88 -21.73 16.29
#